data_ce61fc68bfc5edff86f67346e4444e68
#
_entry.id   ce61fc68bfc5edff86f67346e4444e68
#
_cell.length_a   1.000
_cell.length_b   1.000
_cell.length_c   1.000
_cell.angle_alpha   90.00
_cell.angle_beta   90.00
_cell.angle_gamma   90.00
#
_symmetry.space_group_name_H-M   'P 1'
#
loop_
_entity.id
_entity.type
_entity.pdbx_description
1 polymer ?
#
loop_
_entity_poly.entity_id
_entity_poly.type
_entity_poly.pdbx_seq_one_letter_code
_entity_poly.pdbx_strand_id
1 'polypeptide(L)'
;EGLMRQWGAHFTCIAPDTPGFGQSQPLPGSPEIADFADGLVALLDALGLDRCPAYGFHSGGIILVTALKRAPHRFTGMAVGGYAIWTPQEMAIFSSAYLPPFQPSAYGEHLTWLWNRMLEQSWFFPWFDVREQARLPGAHDDVARVDQAVREMLEAGDAYRAGYGAVLRAPRDIPPADADVPPVLISAYDGDPLQAHIDRLGPLPAGWRAEKVATPADHQRISLDWLLALPLVPEAPLREAKDEGFAGISTSSFTGLVHWRGHPGDTATVAAPGRAISLFDGAGIDPPGHGLSDDWQGDSNRAAWDAVLAEVRHQCGFAGLAVEAPVPGDPALLY
;
A
#
# COMPACT_ATOMS: atom_id res chain seq x y z
N GLU A 1 -5.58 -5.68 2.19
CA GLU A 1 -5.85 -7.12 2.38
C GLU A 1 -7.32 -7.49 2.14
N GLY A 2 -8.32 -6.78 2.72
CA GLY A 2 -9.74 -7.13 2.58
C GLY A 2 -10.20 -7.24 1.14
N LEU A 3 -9.81 -6.30 0.28
CA LEU A 3 -10.13 -6.31 -1.14
C LEU A 3 -9.48 -7.52 -1.86
N MET A 4 -8.22 -7.82 -1.56
CA MET A 4 -7.53 -8.97 -2.15
C MET A 4 -8.18 -10.30 -1.74
N ARG A 5 -8.62 -10.45 -0.49
CA ARG A 5 -9.35 -11.63 -0.04
C ARG A 5 -10.67 -11.81 -0.80
N GLN A 6 -11.39 -10.72 -1.00
CA GLN A 6 -12.66 -10.73 -1.72
C GLN A 6 -12.48 -11.02 -3.22
N TRP A 7 -11.53 -10.35 -3.87
CA TRP A 7 -11.32 -10.46 -5.31
C TRP A 7 -10.45 -11.66 -5.72
N GLY A 8 -9.72 -12.25 -4.75
CA GLY A 8 -8.91 -13.45 -4.95
C GLY A 8 -9.70 -14.67 -5.39
N ALA A 9 -11.03 -14.66 -5.23
CA ALA A 9 -11.93 -15.68 -5.83
C ALA A 9 -12.02 -15.58 -7.37
N HIS A 10 -11.60 -14.47 -7.95
CA HIS A 10 -11.73 -14.15 -9.38
C HIS A 10 -10.38 -13.90 -10.06
N PHE A 11 -9.38 -13.42 -9.33
CA PHE A 11 -8.08 -13.00 -9.84
C PHE A 11 -6.92 -13.49 -8.97
N THR A 12 -5.78 -13.74 -9.57
CA THR A 12 -4.51 -13.65 -8.84
C THR A 12 -4.24 -12.17 -8.57
N CYS A 13 -4.37 -11.75 -7.31
CA CYS A 13 -4.23 -10.36 -6.90
C CYS A 13 -2.78 -10.05 -6.53
N ILE A 14 -2.19 -9.04 -7.15
CA ILE A 14 -0.85 -8.54 -6.83
C ILE A 14 -1.00 -7.10 -6.35
N ALA A 15 -0.67 -6.83 -5.09
CA ALA A 15 -0.74 -5.51 -4.48
C ALA A 15 0.63 -5.11 -3.96
N PRO A 16 1.46 -4.42 -4.78
CA PRO A 16 2.77 -3.98 -4.34
C PRO A 16 2.65 -2.82 -3.36
N ASP A 17 3.54 -2.79 -2.39
CA ASP A 17 3.76 -1.58 -1.61
C ASP A 17 4.31 -0.49 -2.54
N THR A 18 3.72 0.69 -2.48
CA THR A 18 4.21 1.85 -3.23
C THR A 18 5.63 2.20 -2.76
N PRO A 19 6.58 2.53 -3.66
CA PRO A 19 7.93 2.89 -3.26
C PRO A 19 7.98 3.91 -2.11
N GLY A 20 8.68 3.57 -1.03
CA GLY A 20 8.77 4.34 0.19
C GLY A 20 7.71 4.02 1.25
N PHE A 21 6.85 3.02 1.00
CA PHE A 21 5.86 2.53 1.96
C PHE A 21 6.04 1.03 2.16
N GLY A 22 5.61 0.54 3.32
CA GLY A 22 5.73 -0.87 3.69
C GLY A 22 7.16 -1.38 3.52
N GLN A 23 7.32 -2.46 2.77
CA GLN A 23 8.63 -3.09 2.52
C GLN A 23 9.33 -2.57 1.24
N SER A 24 8.69 -1.67 0.47
CA SER A 24 9.28 -1.12 -0.74
C SER A 24 10.24 0.03 -0.44
N GLN A 25 11.44 -0.03 -1.01
CA GLN A 25 12.43 1.02 -0.84
C GLN A 25 11.96 2.35 -1.46
N PRO A 26 12.29 3.50 -0.86
CA PRO A 26 11.92 4.79 -1.41
C PRO A 26 12.65 5.07 -2.73
N LEU A 27 11.99 5.77 -3.63
CA LEU A 27 12.63 6.31 -4.82
C LEU A 27 13.64 7.41 -4.43
N PRO A 28 14.77 7.52 -5.14
CA PRO A 28 15.81 8.50 -4.81
C PRO A 28 15.37 9.93 -5.09
N GLY A 29 15.87 10.87 -4.30
CA GLY A 29 15.72 12.31 -4.54
C GLY A 29 14.30 12.83 -4.32
N SER A 30 13.79 13.60 -5.29
CA SER A 30 12.44 14.16 -5.28
C SER A 30 11.63 13.56 -6.44
N PRO A 31 11.07 12.38 -6.29
CA PRO A 31 10.40 11.69 -7.38
C PRO A 31 9.15 12.44 -7.84
N GLU A 32 8.87 12.34 -9.13
CA GLU A 32 7.62 12.77 -9.74
C GLU A 32 6.69 11.56 -9.96
N ILE A 33 5.42 11.81 -10.25
CA ILE A 33 4.44 10.73 -10.44
C ILE A 33 4.83 9.75 -11.55
N ALA A 34 5.58 10.23 -12.55
CA ALA A 34 6.10 9.40 -13.63
C ALA A 34 7.08 8.32 -13.13
N ASP A 35 7.88 8.62 -12.09
CA ASP A 35 8.83 7.67 -11.54
C ASP A 35 8.12 6.51 -10.84
N PHE A 36 7.01 6.80 -10.17
CA PHE A 36 6.13 5.76 -9.57
C PHE A 36 5.45 4.91 -10.66
N ALA A 37 5.01 5.54 -11.74
CA ALA A 37 4.42 4.85 -12.88
C ALA A 37 5.43 3.95 -13.59
N ASP A 38 6.66 4.41 -13.78
CA ASP A 38 7.76 3.64 -14.37
C ASP A 38 8.17 2.48 -13.44
N GLY A 39 8.19 2.71 -12.13
CA GLY A 39 8.41 1.66 -11.13
C GLY A 39 7.35 0.54 -11.20
N LEU A 40 6.08 0.92 -11.39
CA LEU A 40 5.01 -0.07 -11.59
C LEU A 40 5.20 -0.87 -12.88
N VAL A 41 5.58 -0.24 -13.99
CA VAL A 41 5.86 -0.95 -15.25
C VAL A 41 7.06 -1.87 -15.08
N ALA A 42 8.13 -1.44 -14.41
CA ALA A 42 9.28 -2.28 -14.10
C ALA A 42 8.93 -3.49 -13.24
N LEU A 43 8.00 -3.33 -12.28
CA LEU A 43 7.47 -4.45 -11.51
C LEU A 43 6.74 -5.46 -12.41
N LEU A 44 5.91 -5.01 -13.35
CA LEU A 44 5.25 -5.91 -14.30
C LEU A 44 6.28 -6.69 -15.13
N ASP A 45 7.38 -6.05 -15.54
CA ASP A 45 8.47 -6.71 -16.26
C ASP A 45 9.16 -7.76 -15.36
N ALA A 46 9.48 -7.42 -14.13
CA ALA A 46 10.12 -8.32 -13.17
C ALA A 46 9.27 -9.56 -12.87
N LEU A 47 7.95 -9.39 -12.84
CA LEU A 47 6.98 -10.48 -12.65
C LEU A 47 6.72 -11.28 -13.94
N GLY A 48 7.23 -10.83 -15.09
CA GLY A 48 6.97 -11.45 -16.39
C GLY A 48 5.51 -11.26 -16.87
N LEU A 49 4.86 -10.20 -16.41
CA LEU A 49 3.50 -9.84 -16.79
C LEU A 49 3.56 -8.89 -17.99
N ASP A 50 3.19 -9.39 -19.15
CA ASP A 50 3.12 -8.57 -20.36
C ASP A 50 1.98 -7.56 -20.27
N ARG A 51 0.80 -8.01 -19.84
CA ARG A 51 -0.42 -7.22 -19.79
C ARG A 51 -1.36 -7.70 -18.70
N CYS A 52 -2.00 -6.77 -17.97
CA CYS A 52 -2.98 -7.13 -16.93
C CYS A 52 -4.09 -6.08 -16.78
N PRO A 53 -5.25 -6.45 -16.18
CA PRO A 53 -6.17 -5.46 -15.64
C PRO A 53 -5.59 -4.83 -14.37
N ALA A 54 -6.01 -3.60 -14.05
CA ALA A 54 -5.49 -2.90 -12.88
C ALA A 54 -6.60 -2.17 -12.09
N TYR A 55 -6.40 -2.08 -10.78
CA TYR A 55 -7.24 -1.30 -9.87
C TYR A 55 -6.40 -0.36 -9.04
N GLY A 56 -6.86 0.89 -8.90
CA GLY A 56 -6.20 1.87 -8.01
C GLY A 56 -7.19 2.82 -7.40
N PHE A 57 -6.95 3.19 -6.14
CA PHE A 57 -7.80 4.11 -5.40
C PHE A 57 -6.99 5.36 -5.01
N HIS A 58 -7.56 6.56 -5.15
CA HIS A 58 -6.92 7.84 -4.87
C HIS A 58 -5.52 7.97 -5.53
N SER A 59 -4.44 8.00 -4.73
CA SER A 59 -3.06 8.08 -5.23
C SER A 59 -2.72 6.94 -6.19
N GLY A 60 -3.19 5.72 -5.91
CA GLY A 60 -3.02 4.58 -6.80
C GLY A 60 -3.68 4.79 -8.16
N GLY A 61 -4.84 5.46 -8.20
CA GLY A 61 -5.50 5.85 -9.44
C GLY A 61 -4.68 6.82 -10.27
N ILE A 62 -4.03 7.80 -9.64
CA ILE A 62 -3.14 8.78 -10.31
C ILE A 62 -1.91 8.07 -10.91
N ILE A 63 -1.30 7.16 -10.15
CA ILE A 63 -0.16 6.35 -10.63
C ILE A 63 -0.59 5.51 -11.84
N LEU A 64 -1.72 4.81 -11.76
CA LEU A 64 -2.24 3.96 -12.82
C LEU A 64 -2.58 4.73 -14.11
N VAL A 65 -3.28 5.86 -14.02
CA VAL A 65 -3.59 6.68 -15.20
C VAL A 65 -2.31 7.26 -15.81
N THR A 66 -1.32 7.60 -14.98
CA THR A 66 0.00 8.02 -15.47
C THR A 66 0.71 6.88 -16.18
N ALA A 67 0.71 5.67 -15.63
CA ALA A 67 1.29 4.48 -16.26
C ALA A 67 0.57 4.13 -17.58
N LEU A 68 -0.77 4.23 -17.62
CA LEU A 68 -1.56 3.99 -18.83
C LEU A 68 -1.20 4.99 -19.93
N LYS A 69 -1.03 6.28 -19.63
CA LYS A 69 -0.61 7.28 -20.61
C LYS A 69 0.78 7.01 -21.19
N ARG A 70 1.67 6.39 -20.41
CA ARG A 70 3.06 6.11 -20.78
C ARG A 70 3.22 4.76 -21.48
N ALA A 71 2.47 3.75 -21.05
CA ALA A 71 2.56 2.37 -21.52
C ALA A 71 1.16 1.73 -21.64
N PRO A 72 0.28 2.24 -22.54
CA PRO A 72 -1.11 1.77 -22.64
C PRO A 72 -1.21 0.28 -22.96
N HIS A 73 -0.26 -0.28 -23.69
CA HIS A 73 -0.22 -1.68 -24.07
C HIS A 73 -0.06 -2.65 -22.89
N ARG A 74 0.36 -2.16 -21.71
CA ARG A 74 0.55 -2.98 -20.49
C ARG A 74 -0.74 -3.27 -19.74
N PHE A 75 -1.85 -2.69 -20.17
CA PHE A 75 -3.13 -2.81 -19.47
C PHE A 75 -4.23 -3.30 -20.42
N THR A 76 -5.10 -4.19 -19.91
CA THR A 76 -6.34 -4.55 -20.62
C THR A 76 -7.45 -3.55 -20.34
N GLY A 77 -7.37 -2.85 -19.25
CA GLY A 77 -8.26 -1.83 -18.76
C GLY A 77 -8.05 -1.61 -17.26
N MET A 78 -8.75 -0.62 -16.70
CA MET A 78 -8.59 -0.25 -15.30
C MET A 78 -9.92 0.09 -14.64
N ALA A 79 -9.97 -0.08 -13.31
CA ALA A 79 -10.95 0.57 -12.47
C ALA A 79 -10.22 1.52 -11.50
N VAL A 80 -10.65 2.76 -11.43
CA VAL A 80 -10.00 3.83 -10.66
C VAL A 80 -11.01 4.46 -9.73
N GLY A 81 -10.72 4.44 -8.43
CA GLY A 81 -11.55 5.05 -7.40
C GLY A 81 -11.05 6.43 -6.98
N GLY A 82 -11.97 7.39 -6.84
CA GLY A 82 -11.66 8.72 -6.31
C GLY A 82 -10.54 9.44 -7.06
N TYR A 83 -10.70 9.67 -8.35
CA TYR A 83 -9.68 10.33 -9.18
C TYR A 83 -9.66 11.84 -8.94
N ALA A 84 -8.52 12.36 -8.49
CA ALA A 84 -8.39 13.76 -8.12
C ALA A 84 -8.17 14.68 -9.32
N ILE A 85 -9.04 15.68 -9.49
CA ILE A 85 -8.87 16.82 -10.41
C ILE A 85 -8.88 18.10 -9.58
N TRP A 86 -7.69 18.53 -9.15
CA TRP A 86 -7.53 19.71 -8.29
C TRP A 86 -7.67 21.02 -9.06
N THR A 87 -8.32 22.00 -8.45
CA THR A 87 -8.26 23.38 -8.92
C THR A 87 -6.92 24.03 -8.54
N PRO A 88 -6.50 25.11 -9.22
CA PRO A 88 -5.30 25.86 -8.83
C PRO A 88 -5.31 26.36 -7.38
N GLN A 89 -6.48 26.72 -6.84
CA GLN A 89 -6.64 27.14 -5.45
C GLN A 89 -6.43 25.99 -4.47
N GLU A 90 -7.03 24.82 -4.73
CA GLU A 90 -6.80 23.61 -3.92
C GLU A 90 -5.32 23.23 -3.95
N MET A 91 -4.67 23.26 -5.12
CA MET A 91 -3.24 22.98 -5.26
C MET A 91 -2.38 23.94 -4.44
N ALA A 92 -2.68 25.23 -4.42
CA ALA A 92 -1.94 26.20 -3.61
C ALA A 92 -2.07 25.90 -2.11
N ILE A 93 -3.27 25.54 -1.64
CA ILE A 93 -3.52 25.15 -0.24
C ILE A 93 -2.76 23.86 0.12
N PHE A 94 -2.88 22.81 -0.69
CA PHE A 94 -2.22 21.55 -0.43
C PHE A 94 -0.70 21.66 -0.45
N SER A 95 -0.13 22.42 -1.39
CA SER A 95 1.31 22.63 -1.48
C SER A 95 1.90 23.34 -0.26
N SER A 96 1.11 24.18 0.43
CA SER A 96 1.57 24.97 1.56
C SER A 96 1.39 24.28 2.92
N ALA A 97 0.36 23.47 3.11
CA ALA A 97 -0.06 23.03 4.43
C ALA A 97 -0.25 21.52 4.59
N TYR A 98 -0.42 20.77 3.47
CA TYR A 98 -0.81 19.36 3.57
C TYR A 98 0.32 18.42 4.02
N LEU A 99 1.57 18.73 3.65
CA LEU A 99 2.74 17.88 3.84
C LEU A 99 3.81 18.56 4.72
N PRO A 100 3.52 18.88 5.98
CA PRO A 100 4.56 19.38 6.88
C PRO A 100 5.65 18.31 7.05
N PRO A 101 6.92 18.71 7.23
CA PRO A 101 7.99 17.76 7.51
C PRO A 101 7.71 17.03 8.82
N PHE A 102 7.93 15.73 8.82
CA PHE A 102 7.90 14.91 10.02
C PHE A 102 9.33 14.76 10.53
N GLN A 103 9.61 15.33 11.69
CA GLN A 103 10.94 15.29 12.31
C GLN A 103 10.83 14.83 13.76
N PRO A 104 11.60 13.80 14.16
CA PRO A 104 11.68 13.38 15.55
C PRO A 104 12.11 14.54 16.45
N SER A 105 11.47 14.67 17.60
CA SER A 105 11.84 15.62 18.66
C SER A 105 12.38 14.89 19.89
N ALA A 106 13.22 15.55 20.68
CA ALA A 106 13.92 14.92 21.80
C ALA A 106 12.98 14.40 22.91
N TYR A 107 11.79 14.96 23.04
CA TYR A 107 10.82 14.59 24.07
C TYR A 107 9.55 13.91 23.52
N GLY A 108 9.56 13.50 22.23
CA GLY A 108 8.47 12.76 21.64
C GLY A 108 7.23 13.59 21.26
N GLU A 109 7.31 14.94 21.23
CA GLU A 109 6.17 15.79 20.83
C GLU A 109 5.67 15.47 19.42
N HIS A 110 6.57 15.02 18.53
CA HIS A 110 6.22 14.60 17.19
C HIS A 110 5.23 13.41 17.17
N LEU A 111 5.27 12.52 18.17
CA LEU A 111 4.34 11.39 18.29
C LEU A 111 2.94 11.89 18.65
N THR A 112 2.83 12.80 19.60
CA THR A 112 1.55 13.42 19.96
C THR A 112 0.99 14.22 18.80
N TRP A 113 1.83 14.96 18.09
CA TRP A 113 1.41 15.69 16.88
C TRP A 113 0.92 14.74 15.80
N LEU A 114 1.66 13.64 15.52
CA LEU A 114 1.28 12.67 14.51
C LEU A 114 -0.05 11.99 14.85
N TRP A 115 -0.25 11.60 16.12
CA TRP A 115 -1.50 11.03 16.59
C TRP A 115 -2.70 11.96 16.29
N ASN A 116 -2.57 13.23 16.69
CA ASN A 116 -3.64 14.21 16.46
C ASN A 116 -3.87 14.44 14.96
N ARG A 117 -2.80 14.53 14.16
CA ARG A 117 -2.91 14.65 12.71
C ARG A 117 -3.68 13.48 12.08
N MET A 118 -3.38 12.23 12.49
CA MET A 118 -4.08 11.07 11.95
C MET A 118 -5.55 11.00 12.43
N LEU A 119 -5.82 11.44 13.66
CA LEU A 119 -7.18 11.59 14.16
C LEU A 119 -7.94 12.67 13.37
N GLU A 120 -7.36 13.85 13.16
CA GLU A 120 -7.94 14.92 12.35
C GLU A 120 -8.18 14.48 10.90
N GLN A 121 -7.26 13.70 10.31
CA GLN A 121 -7.42 13.12 8.97
C GLN A 121 -8.61 12.15 8.87
N SER A 122 -8.98 11.48 9.96
CA SER A 122 -10.18 10.65 10.00
C SER A 122 -11.48 11.46 10.09
N TRP A 123 -11.38 12.74 10.45
CA TRP A 123 -12.53 13.61 10.65
C TRP A 123 -12.72 14.66 9.56
N PHE A 124 -11.62 15.15 8.95
CA PHE A 124 -11.64 16.30 8.05
C PHE A 124 -10.84 16.06 6.77
N PHE A 125 -11.29 16.67 5.70
CA PHE A 125 -10.52 16.76 4.47
C PHE A 125 -10.57 18.18 3.89
N PRO A 126 -9.41 18.86 3.73
CA PRO A 126 -8.08 18.44 4.17
C PRO A 126 -7.98 18.40 5.71
N TRP A 127 -7.11 17.54 6.24
CA TRP A 127 -7.00 17.24 7.68
C TRP A 127 -6.80 18.47 8.58
N PHE A 128 -6.18 19.52 8.10
CA PHE A 128 -5.90 20.77 8.82
C PHE A 128 -7.05 21.79 8.79
N ASP A 129 -8.10 21.53 8.06
CA ASP A 129 -9.30 22.37 8.04
C ASP A 129 -10.37 21.77 8.96
N VAL A 130 -10.34 22.16 10.22
CA VAL A 130 -11.24 21.61 11.25
C VAL A 130 -12.64 22.25 11.27
N ARG A 131 -13.01 23.00 10.23
CA ARG A 131 -14.33 23.61 10.10
C ARG A 131 -15.36 22.57 9.66
N GLU A 132 -16.63 22.80 10.02
CA GLU A 132 -17.74 21.88 9.73
C GLU A 132 -17.87 21.51 8.25
N GLN A 133 -17.60 22.45 7.34
CA GLN A 133 -17.67 22.20 5.90
C GLN A 133 -16.60 21.22 5.37
N ALA A 134 -15.53 21.01 6.12
CA ALA A 134 -14.47 20.06 5.79
C ALA A 134 -14.67 18.71 6.49
N ARG A 135 -15.70 18.56 7.32
CA ARG A 135 -15.98 17.34 8.06
C ARG A 135 -16.40 16.21 7.14
N LEU A 136 -15.75 15.06 7.31
CA LEU A 136 -16.08 13.84 6.57
C LEU A 136 -17.37 13.21 7.11
N PRO A 137 -18.27 12.70 6.25
CA PRO A 137 -19.48 12.00 6.68
C PRO A 137 -19.19 10.75 7.51
N GLY A 138 -18.08 10.07 7.24
CA GLY A 138 -17.61 8.86 7.95
C GLY A 138 -16.60 9.15 9.07
N ALA A 139 -16.59 10.36 9.63
CA ALA A 139 -15.70 10.72 10.72
C ALA A 139 -15.81 9.73 11.89
N HIS A 140 -14.68 9.30 12.44
CA HIS A 140 -14.62 8.31 13.52
C HIS A 140 -13.50 8.64 14.50
N ASP A 141 -13.64 8.11 15.72
CA ASP A 141 -12.65 8.15 16.79
C ASP A 141 -12.16 6.74 17.19
N ASP A 142 -12.19 5.81 16.24
CA ASP A 142 -11.70 4.45 16.43
C ASP A 142 -10.18 4.47 16.66
N VAL A 143 -9.82 4.27 17.92
CA VAL A 143 -8.43 4.32 18.40
C VAL A 143 -7.54 3.31 17.67
N ALA A 144 -8.04 2.10 17.39
CA ALA A 144 -7.24 1.07 16.73
C ALA A 144 -6.90 1.45 15.29
N ARG A 145 -7.84 2.07 14.57
CA ARG A 145 -7.60 2.57 13.21
C ARG A 145 -6.65 3.76 13.19
N VAL A 146 -6.74 4.64 14.17
CA VAL A 146 -5.82 5.78 14.31
C VAL A 146 -4.42 5.27 14.62
N ASP A 147 -4.28 4.31 15.56
CA ASP A 147 -3.01 3.68 15.92
C ASP A 147 -2.35 3.00 14.71
N GLN A 148 -3.10 2.23 13.94
CA GLN A 148 -2.60 1.63 12.70
C GLN A 148 -2.08 2.69 11.73
N ALA A 149 -2.84 3.76 11.49
CA ALA A 149 -2.43 4.84 10.59
C ALA A 149 -1.18 5.58 11.08
N VAL A 150 -1.02 5.74 12.40
CA VAL A 150 0.19 6.30 13.02
C VAL A 150 1.40 5.39 12.78
N ARG A 151 1.27 4.08 12.98
CA ARG A 151 2.35 3.11 12.71
C ARG A 151 2.78 3.14 11.25
N GLU A 152 1.83 3.05 10.31
CA GLU A 152 2.12 3.12 8.88
C GLU A 152 2.85 4.42 8.50
N MET A 153 2.49 5.54 9.13
CA MET A 153 3.16 6.82 8.90
C MET A 153 4.58 6.87 9.51
N LEU A 154 4.78 6.25 10.67
CA LEU A 154 6.10 6.12 11.29
C LEU A 154 7.02 5.23 10.44
N GLU A 155 6.50 4.12 9.93
CA GLU A 155 7.24 3.22 9.03
C GLU A 155 7.65 3.90 7.73
N ALA A 156 6.75 4.66 7.11
CA ALA A 156 7.05 5.42 5.90
C ALA A 156 8.05 6.57 6.16
N GLY A 157 8.10 7.09 7.39
CA GLY A 157 8.93 8.23 7.73
C GLY A 157 8.71 9.42 6.81
N ASP A 158 9.76 10.09 6.35
CA ASP A 158 9.63 11.23 5.44
C ASP A 158 9.34 10.83 3.98
N ALA A 159 9.37 9.52 3.65
CA ALA A 159 9.03 9.04 2.31
C ALA A 159 7.57 9.34 1.93
N TYR A 160 6.65 9.47 2.92
CA TYR A 160 5.27 9.88 2.64
C TYR A 160 5.21 11.24 1.93
N ARG A 161 6.13 12.17 2.24
CA ARG A 161 6.17 13.50 1.61
C ARG A 161 6.60 13.41 0.14
N ALA A 162 7.54 12.51 -0.18
CA ALA A 162 7.96 12.27 -1.56
C ALA A 162 6.79 11.71 -2.37
N GLY A 163 6.12 10.67 -1.88
CA GLY A 163 4.98 10.02 -2.55
C GLY A 163 3.78 10.96 -2.72
N TYR A 164 3.26 11.53 -1.63
CA TYR A 164 2.13 12.48 -1.72
C TYR A 164 2.51 13.77 -2.47
N GLY A 165 3.74 14.24 -2.35
CA GLY A 165 4.25 15.37 -3.11
C GLY A 165 4.19 15.11 -4.62
N ALA A 166 4.61 13.94 -5.07
CA ALA A 166 4.51 13.52 -6.45
C ALA A 166 3.05 13.47 -6.93
N VAL A 167 2.15 12.90 -6.10
CA VAL A 167 0.70 12.87 -6.38
C VAL A 167 0.12 14.28 -6.48
N LEU A 168 0.46 15.19 -5.57
CA LEU A 168 -0.04 16.56 -5.58
C LEU A 168 0.48 17.38 -6.77
N ARG A 169 1.69 17.13 -7.25
CA ARG A 169 2.28 17.79 -8.43
C ARG A 169 1.90 17.12 -9.74
N ALA A 170 1.32 15.91 -9.70
CA ALA A 170 0.98 15.16 -10.90
C ALA A 170 0.08 15.96 -11.85
N PRO A 171 0.30 15.88 -13.17
CA PRO A 171 -0.65 16.39 -14.16
C PRO A 171 -2.03 15.76 -13.97
N ARG A 172 -3.08 16.58 -14.02
CA ARG A 172 -4.47 16.15 -13.77
C ARG A 172 -5.24 15.80 -15.03
N ASP A 173 -4.57 15.88 -16.16
CA ASP A 173 -5.13 15.55 -17.45
C ASP A 173 -5.33 14.03 -17.58
N ILE A 174 -6.51 13.67 -18.06
CA ILE A 174 -6.76 12.35 -18.63
C ILE A 174 -6.36 12.36 -20.11
N PRO A 175 -6.18 11.21 -20.78
CA PRO A 175 -5.94 11.16 -22.20
C PRO A 175 -7.02 11.91 -22.99
N PRO A 176 -6.68 12.53 -24.15
CA PRO A 176 -7.67 13.17 -25.02
C PRO A 176 -8.78 12.21 -25.46
N ALA A 177 -9.96 12.75 -25.76
CA ALA A 177 -11.13 11.93 -26.12
C ALA A 177 -10.94 11.04 -27.37
N ASP A 178 -10.01 11.40 -28.24
CA ASP A 178 -9.63 10.64 -29.43
C ASP A 178 -8.42 9.71 -29.23
N ALA A 179 -7.88 9.62 -28.01
CA ALA A 179 -6.76 8.73 -27.72
C ALA A 179 -7.17 7.25 -27.81
N ASP A 180 -6.31 6.46 -28.45
CA ASP A 180 -6.43 5.00 -28.47
C ASP A 180 -5.78 4.40 -27.19
N VAL A 181 -6.59 4.25 -26.16
CA VAL A 181 -6.15 3.78 -24.85
C VAL A 181 -7.11 2.73 -24.31
N PRO A 182 -6.64 1.82 -23.43
CA PRO A 182 -7.49 0.83 -22.78
C PRO A 182 -8.70 1.44 -22.05
N PRO A 183 -9.82 0.69 -21.92
CA PRO A 183 -11.01 1.15 -21.24
C PRO A 183 -10.76 1.37 -19.75
N VAL A 184 -11.35 2.43 -19.17
CA VAL A 184 -11.22 2.77 -17.75
C VAL A 184 -12.57 3.15 -17.16
N LEU A 185 -12.88 2.58 -16.00
CA LEU A 185 -13.95 3.03 -15.12
C LEU A 185 -13.37 3.94 -14.04
N ILE A 186 -13.84 5.18 -13.97
CA ILE A 186 -13.57 6.07 -12.83
C ILE A 186 -14.82 6.15 -11.98
N SER A 187 -14.74 5.83 -10.69
CA SER A 187 -15.91 5.92 -9.81
C SER A 187 -15.55 6.45 -8.43
N ALA A 188 -16.52 7.06 -7.76
CA ALA A 188 -16.39 7.50 -6.37
C ALA A 188 -17.76 7.43 -5.68
N TYR A 189 -17.74 7.17 -4.37
CA TYR A 189 -18.94 6.96 -3.57
C TYR A 189 -19.30 8.18 -2.72
N ASP A 190 -20.54 8.22 -2.21
CA ASP A 190 -20.97 9.27 -1.31
C ASP A 190 -20.13 9.26 -0.03
N GLY A 191 -19.55 10.41 0.30
CA GLY A 191 -18.61 10.56 1.41
C GLY A 191 -17.13 10.45 1.03
N ASP A 192 -16.80 10.02 -0.19
CA ASP A 192 -15.45 10.18 -0.73
C ASP A 192 -15.21 11.67 -1.04
N PRO A 193 -14.17 12.31 -0.45
CA PRO A 193 -13.88 13.72 -0.70
C PRO A 193 -13.60 14.03 -2.18
N LEU A 194 -13.28 13.01 -2.97
CA LEU A 194 -13.01 13.17 -4.41
C LEU A 194 -14.22 12.86 -5.31
N GLN A 195 -15.40 12.55 -4.76
CA GLN A 195 -16.59 12.29 -5.59
C GLN A 195 -16.97 13.47 -6.48
N ALA A 196 -16.89 14.69 -5.95
CA ALA A 196 -17.18 15.90 -6.70
C ALA A 196 -16.20 16.14 -7.87
N HIS A 197 -15.02 15.51 -7.84
CA HIS A 197 -14.02 15.63 -8.90
C HIS A 197 -14.42 14.90 -10.19
N ILE A 198 -15.36 13.96 -10.12
CA ILE A 198 -15.94 13.31 -11.30
C ILE A 198 -16.55 14.35 -12.25
N ASP A 199 -17.18 15.40 -11.72
CA ASP A 199 -17.78 16.45 -12.53
C ASP A 199 -16.73 17.35 -13.25
N ARG A 200 -15.46 17.20 -12.91
CA ARG A 200 -14.33 17.98 -13.44
C ARG A 200 -13.57 17.25 -14.54
N LEU A 201 -13.93 15.99 -14.89
CA LEU A 201 -13.16 15.15 -15.79
C LEU A 201 -13.13 15.60 -17.26
N GLY A 202 -14.08 16.39 -17.72
CA GLY A 202 -14.17 16.77 -19.13
C GLY A 202 -14.52 15.59 -20.08
N PRO A 203 -14.28 15.74 -21.39
CA PRO A 203 -14.53 14.68 -22.37
C PRO A 203 -13.64 13.46 -22.13
N LEU A 204 -14.28 12.27 -22.09
CA LEU A 204 -13.58 11.01 -21.84
C LEU A 204 -13.17 10.32 -23.14
N PRO A 205 -12.05 9.58 -23.18
CA PRO A 205 -11.69 8.67 -24.28
C PRO A 205 -12.78 7.63 -24.55
N ALA A 206 -12.77 7.08 -25.77
CA ALA A 206 -13.66 5.97 -26.10
C ALA A 206 -13.40 4.78 -25.14
N GLY A 207 -14.51 4.21 -24.61
CA GLY A 207 -14.44 3.12 -23.65
C GLY A 207 -14.18 3.55 -22.20
N TRP A 208 -13.97 4.84 -21.92
CA TRP A 208 -13.90 5.34 -20.55
C TRP A 208 -15.31 5.67 -20.03
N ARG A 209 -15.52 5.41 -18.74
CA ARG A 209 -16.76 5.73 -18.03
C ARG A 209 -16.45 6.40 -16.70
N ALA A 210 -17.32 7.31 -16.27
CA ALA A 210 -17.24 7.94 -14.96
C ALA A 210 -18.59 7.83 -14.26
N GLU A 211 -18.60 7.33 -13.02
CA GLU A 211 -19.84 7.06 -12.26
C GLU A 211 -19.71 7.50 -10.80
N LYS A 212 -20.76 8.16 -10.29
CA LYS A 212 -20.95 8.37 -8.86
C LYS A 212 -21.84 7.27 -8.33
N VAL A 213 -21.46 6.67 -7.22
CA VAL A 213 -22.20 5.61 -6.55
C VAL A 213 -22.50 5.96 -5.10
N ALA A 214 -23.46 5.27 -4.49
CA ALA A 214 -23.92 5.64 -3.16
C ALA A 214 -22.99 5.15 -2.03
N THR A 215 -22.37 3.98 -2.18
CA THR A 215 -21.64 3.36 -1.08
C THR A 215 -20.24 2.86 -1.49
N PRO A 216 -19.31 2.67 -0.53
CA PRO A 216 -18.05 1.98 -0.78
C PRO A 216 -18.25 0.58 -1.37
N ALA A 217 -19.28 -0.15 -0.92
CA ALA A 217 -19.61 -1.49 -1.43
C ALA A 217 -20.04 -1.44 -2.91
N ASP A 218 -20.83 -0.44 -3.30
CA ASP A 218 -21.19 -0.24 -4.71
C ASP A 218 -19.97 0.06 -5.56
N HIS A 219 -19.07 0.92 -5.07
CA HIS A 219 -17.80 1.21 -5.75
C HIS A 219 -16.99 -0.09 -5.98
N GLN A 220 -16.84 -0.91 -4.95
CA GLN A 220 -16.10 -2.17 -5.05
C GLN A 220 -16.78 -3.14 -6.03
N ARG A 221 -18.10 -3.26 -5.98
CA ARG A 221 -18.89 -4.12 -6.86
C ARG A 221 -18.77 -3.72 -8.32
N ILE A 222 -19.00 -2.44 -8.66
CA ILE A 222 -18.92 -2.00 -10.06
C ILE A 222 -17.50 -2.05 -10.61
N SER A 223 -16.48 -1.83 -9.74
CA SER A 223 -15.08 -1.98 -10.11
C SER A 223 -14.74 -3.43 -10.44
N LEU A 224 -15.20 -4.38 -9.61
CA LEU A 224 -15.03 -5.81 -9.87
C LEU A 224 -15.75 -6.24 -11.16
N ASP A 225 -17.02 -5.88 -11.31
CA ASP A 225 -17.82 -6.19 -12.51
C ASP A 225 -17.15 -5.66 -13.79
N TRP A 226 -16.60 -4.44 -13.71
CA TRP A 226 -15.84 -3.84 -14.80
C TRP A 226 -14.60 -4.64 -15.16
N LEU A 227 -13.77 -5.00 -14.17
CA LEU A 227 -12.54 -5.76 -14.38
C LEU A 227 -12.83 -7.17 -14.92
N LEU A 228 -13.90 -7.82 -14.46
CA LEU A 228 -14.33 -9.14 -14.96
C LEU A 228 -14.83 -9.11 -16.41
N ALA A 229 -15.31 -7.96 -16.88
CA ALA A 229 -15.75 -7.79 -18.27
C ALA A 229 -14.59 -7.51 -19.24
N LEU A 230 -13.37 -7.27 -18.74
CA LEU A 230 -12.19 -7.04 -19.58
C LEU A 230 -11.73 -8.34 -20.26
N PRO A 231 -10.98 -8.23 -21.38
CA PRO A 231 -10.39 -9.40 -22.00
C PRO A 231 -9.52 -10.20 -21.03
N LEU A 232 -9.68 -11.52 -21.05
CA LEU A 232 -8.84 -12.43 -20.26
C LEU A 232 -7.38 -12.29 -20.67
N VAL A 233 -6.50 -12.38 -19.70
CA VAL A 233 -5.06 -12.46 -19.87
C VAL A 233 -4.57 -13.85 -19.44
N PRO A 234 -3.42 -14.32 -19.96
CA PRO A 234 -2.79 -15.53 -19.45
C PRO A 234 -2.56 -15.42 -17.94
N GLU A 235 -2.63 -16.55 -17.27
CA GLU A 235 -2.30 -16.63 -15.85
C GLU A 235 -0.86 -16.17 -15.62
N ALA A 236 -0.66 -15.37 -14.56
CA ALA A 236 0.65 -14.89 -14.20
C ALA A 236 1.59 -16.09 -13.94
N PRO A 237 2.81 -16.10 -14.52
CA PRO A 237 3.79 -17.11 -14.16
C PRO A 237 4.26 -16.84 -12.73
N LEU A 238 3.56 -17.43 -11.76
CA LEU A 238 4.00 -17.37 -10.37
C LEU A 238 5.38 -18.03 -10.27
N ARG A 239 6.40 -17.22 -10.07
CA ARG A 239 7.75 -17.72 -9.75
C ARG A 239 7.77 -18.05 -8.27
N GLU A 240 7.80 -19.33 -7.93
CA GLU A 240 8.18 -19.72 -6.58
C GLU A 240 9.66 -19.29 -6.38
N ALA A 241 9.87 -18.36 -5.47
CA ALA A 241 11.21 -18.10 -4.97
C ALA A 241 11.67 -19.38 -4.23
N LYS A 242 12.81 -19.93 -4.62
CA LYS A 242 13.33 -21.17 -4.01
C LYS A 242 13.99 -20.93 -2.66
N ASP A 243 14.28 -19.69 -2.35
CA ASP A 243 15.10 -19.22 -1.24
C ASP A 243 14.39 -18.17 -0.36
N GLU A 244 13.14 -17.90 -0.65
CA GLU A 244 12.30 -16.97 0.11
C GLU A 244 10.82 -17.36 -0.04
N GLY A 245 10.03 -17.22 1.01
CA GLY A 245 8.62 -17.56 0.97
C GLY A 245 7.94 -17.49 2.34
N PHE A 246 6.78 -18.13 2.42
CA PHE A 246 5.97 -18.20 3.63
C PHE A 246 5.81 -19.64 4.09
N ALA A 247 6.06 -19.87 5.37
CA ALA A 247 5.77 -21.14 6.05
C ALA A 247 4.39 -21.03 6.72
N GLY A 248 3.48 -21.93 6.39
CA GLY A 248 2.19 -22.05 7.06
C GLY A 248 2.36 -22.71 8.43
N ILE A 249 2.25 -21.96 9.50
CA ILE A 249 2.47 -22.41 10.86
C ILE A 249 1.13 -22.58 11.58
N SER A 250 0.98 -23.72 12.27
CA SER A 250 -0.17 -24.00 13.13
C SER A 250 0.32 -24.64 14.43
N THR A 251 0.28 -23.86 15.51
CA THR A 251 0.57 -24.29 16.87
C THR A 251 -0.64 -24.10 17.76
N SER A 252 -0.55 -24.43 19.04
CA SER A 252 -1.62 -24.15 20.00
C SER A 252 -1.89 -22.66 20.25
N SER A 253 -0.94 -21.79 19.86
CA SER A 253 -0.95 -20.35 20.20
C SER A 253 -0.85 -19.43 19.00
N PHE A 254 -0.56 -19.96 17.81
CA PHE A 254 -0.41 -19.18 16.58
C PHE A 254 -0.87 -20.01 15.39
N THR A 255 -1.64 -19.40 14.50
CA THR A 255 -1.97 -19.95 13.18
C THR A 255 -1.84 -18.82 12.17
N GLY A 256 -0.94 -18.97 11.21
CA GLY A 256 -0.68 -17.93 10.22
C GLY A 256 0.53 -18.25 9.34
N LEU A 257 0.89 -17.28 8.50
CA LEU A 257 2.04 -17.33 7.63
C LEU A 257 3.24 -16.66 8.30
N VAL A 258 4.38 -17.31 8.25
CA VAL A 258 5.66 -16.75 8.72
C VAL A 258 6.60 -16.63 7.54
N HIS A 259 7.07 -15.41 7.28
CA HIS A 259 7.98 -15.09 6.19
C HIS A 259 9.41 -15.53 6.52
N TRP A 260 10.07 -16.16 5.55
CA TRP A 260 11.43 -16.64 5.68
C TRP A 260 12.24 -16.46 4.39
N ARG A 261 13.56 -16.39 4.52
CA ARG A 261 14.54 -16.40 3.43
C ARG A 261 15.74 -17.26 3.80
N GLY A 262 16.28 -17.99 2.83
CA GLY A 262 17.49 -18.83 2.98
C GLY A 262 17.33 -20.22 2.38
N HIS A 263 18.32 -21.08 2.62
CA HIS A 263 18.33 -22.44 2.10
C HIS A 263 18.33 -23.48 3.23
N PRO A 264 17.85 -24.71 2.97
CA PRO A 264 18.00 -25.81 3.92
C PRO A 264 19.46 -25.98 4.33
N GLY A 265 19.71 -26.08 5.64
CA GLY A 265 21.06 -26.18 6.22
C GLY A 265 21.64 -24.84 6.68
N ASP A 266 21.06 -23.71 6.33
CA ASP A 266 21.48 -22.41 6.84
C ASP A 266 21.17 -22.24 8.33
N THR A 267 21.88 -21.33 8.99
CA THR A 267 21.46 -20.75 10.27
C THR A 267 20.72 -19.46 9.98
N ALA A 268 19.40 -19.45 10.20
CA ALA A 268 18.57 -18.27 9.94
C ALA A 268 18.60 -17.28 11.11
N THR A 269 18.69 -15.99 10.81
CA THR A 269 18.59 -14.91 11.78
C THR A 269 17.12 -14.56 11.99
N VAL A 270 16.63 -14.63 13.22
CA VAL A 270 15.30 -14.12 13.60
C VAL A 270 15.43 -12.60 13.76
N ALA A 271 14.67 -11.85 12.96
CA ALA A 271 14.69 -10.39 12.99
C ALA A 271 14.31 -9.84 14.38
N ALA A 272 14.98 -8.81 14.83
CA ALA A 272 14.64 -8.11 16.08
C ALA A 272 13.33 -7.32 15.93
N PRO A 273 12.63 -7.00 17.03
CA PRO A 273 11.44 -6.15 17.00
C PRO A 273 11.68 -4.83 16.22
N GLY A 274 10.73 -4.47 15.35
CA GLY A 274 10.84 -3.29 14.49
C GLY A 274 11.75 -3.43 13.26
N ARG A 275 12.29 -4.64 13.02
CA ARG A 275 13.11 -4.96 11.85
C ARG A 275 12.45 -6.04 11.00
N ALA A 276 12.86 -6.10 9.74
CA ALA A 276 12.47 -7.15 8.80
C ALA A 276 13.69 -7.76 8.14
N ILE A 277 13.58 -9.02 7.69
CA ILE A 277 14.69 -9.71 7.01
C ILE A 277 15.15 -9.03 5.72
N SER A 278 14.33 -8.17 5.15
CA SER A 278 14.71 -7.31 4.02
C SER A 278 15.82 -6.31 4.33
N LEU A 279 16.09 -6.06 5.61
CA LEU A 279 17.09 -5.08 6.08
C LEU A 279 18.48 -5.66 6.30
N PHE A 280 18.67 -6.98 6.13
CA PHE A 280 19.97 -7.64 6.26
C PHE A 280 20.16 -8.75 5.23
N ASP A 281 21.41 -9.12 4.99
CA ASP A 281 21.76 -10.19 4.06
C ASP A 281 21.68 -11.57 4.72
N GLY A 282 21.49 -12.62 3.88
CA GLY A 282 21.52 -14.02 4.31
C GLY A 282 20.18 -14.58 4.73
N ALA A 283 20.24 -15.76 5.37
CA ALA A 283 19.04 -16.46 5.82
C ALA A 283 18.39 -15.76 7.01
N GLY A 284 17.06 -15.61 6.97
CA GLY A 284 16.33 -14.90 7.99
C GLY A 284 14.88 -15.34 8.14
N ILE A 285 14.28 -14.96 9.27
CA ILE A 285 12.86 -15.15 9.59
C ILE A 285 12.32 -13.83 10.13
N ASP A 286 11.23 -13.37 9.55
CA ASP A 286 10.37 -12.38 10.17
C ASP A 286 9.49 -13.09 11.20
N PRO A 287 9.66 -12.83 12.49
CA PRO A 287 8.81 -13.51 13.48
C PRO A 287 7.36 -12.98 13.42
N PRO A 288 6.36 -13.70 13.94
CA PRO A 288 4.97 -13.23 13.96
C PRO A 288 4.82 -11.79 14.45
N GLY A 289 4.01 -10.99 13.74
CA GLY A 289 3.83 -9.56 14.01
C GLY A 289 4.96 -8.66 13.50
N HIS A 290 5.90 -9.18 12.71
CA HIS A 290 7.03 -8.42 12.17
C HIS A 290 7.22 -8.70 10.67
N GLY A 291 7.76 -7.73 9.96
CA GLY A 291 8.06 -7.84 8.54
C GLY A 291 6.82 -8.22 7.71
N LEU A 292 6.93 -9.33 6.98
CA LEU A 292 5.83 -9.86 6.15
C LEU A 292 5.05 -11.00 6.82
N SER A 293 5.37 -11.36 8.06
CA SER A 293 4.65 -12.41 8.79
C SER A 293 3.30 -11.93 9.31
N ASP A 294 2.33 -12.86 9.40
CA ASP A 294 1.03 -12.58 10.01
C ASP A 294 1.17 -12.15 11.48
N ASP A 295 0.24 -11.30 11.91
CA ASP A 295 0.18 -10.82 13.28
C ASP A 295 -0.13 -11.93 14.29
N TRP A 296 0.44 -11.80 15.47
CA TRP A 296 0.13 -12.65 16.60
C TRP A 296 -1.29 -12.38 17.10
N GLN A 297 -2.09 -13.41 17.17
CA GLN A 297 -3.48 -13.28 17.65
C GLN A 297 -3.59 -13.80 19.09
N GLY A 298 -3.76 -12.89 20.03
CA GLY A 298 -3.90 -13.20 21.45
C GLY A 298 -2.61 -13.08 22.26
N ASP A 299 -2.59 -13.68 23.44
CA ASP A 299 -1.44 -13.60 24.35
C ASP A 299 -0.27 -14.44 23.85
N SER A 300 0.89 -13.84 23.74
CA SER A 300 2.13 -14.52 23.39
C SER A 300 3.05 -14.65 24.62
N ASN A 301 3.73 -15.77 24.72
CA ASN A 301 4.74 -16.00 25.75
C ASN A 301 5.95 -16.72 25.15
N ARG A 302 7.03 -16.81 25.89
CA ARG A 302 8.28 -17.42 25.43
C ARG A 302 8.08 -18.82 24.85
N ALA A 303 7.30 -19.68 25.48
CA ALA A 303 7.08 -21.05 25.02
C ALA A 303 6.31 -21.07 23.68
N ALA A 304 5.35 -20.16 23.50
CA ALA A 304 4.61 -20.01 22.26
C ALA A 304 5.52 -19.55 21.11
N TRP A 305 6.40 -18.58 21.36
CA TRP A 305 7.41 -18.14 20.40
C TRP A 305 8.38 -19.27 20.02
N ASP A 306 8.91 -19.98 21.01
CA ASP A 306 9.83 -21.10 20.78
C ASP A 306 9.16 -22.21 19.94
N ALA A 307 7.86 -22.48 20.13
CA ALA A 307 7.11 -23.44 19.33
C ALA A 307 6.93 -23.01 17.86
N VAL A 308 6.60 -21.74 17.62
CA VAL A 308 6.48 -21.20 16.24
C VAL A 308 7.83 -21.26 15.53
N LEU A 309 8.88 -20.76 16.16
CA LEU A 309 10.22 -20.74 15.55
C LEU A 309 10.78 -22.15 15.31
N ALA A 310 10.48 -23.11 16.20
CA ALA A 310 10.86 -24.50 16.00
C ALA A 310 10.17 -25.12 14.78
N GLU A 311 8.89 -24.79 14.57
CA GLU A 311 8.12 -25.28 13.41
C GLU A 311 8.60 -24.63 12.11
N VAL A 312 8.86 -23.32 12.08
CA VAL A 312 9.46 -22.64 10.92
C VAL A 312 10.81 -23.25 10.58
N ARG A 313 11.68 -23.42 11.57
CA ARG A 313 12.99 -24.08 11.39
C ARG A 313 12.85 -25.47 10.77
N HIS A 314 11.90 -26.26 11.25
CA HIS A 314 11.66 -27.61 10.75
C HIS A 314 11.17 -27.59 9.29
N GLN A 315 10.17 -26.79 8.98
CA GLN A 315 9.59 -26.71 7.63
C GLN A 315 10.59 -26.19 6.59
N CYS A 316 11.37 -25.17 6.95
CA CYS A 316 12.37 -24.58 6.05
C CYS A 316 13.70 -25.36 6.02
N GLY A 317 13.89 -26.36 6.90
CA GLY A 317 15.09 -27.16 6.96
C GLY A 317 16.33 -26.42 7.49
N PHE A 318 16.16 -25.34 8.26
CA PHE A 318 17.28 -24.58 8.81
C PHE A 318 18.05 -25.40 9.85
N ALA A 319 19.39 -25.36 9.80
CA ALA A 319 20.25 -26.05 10.76
C ALA A 319 20.17 -25.43 12.16
N GLY A 320 19.99 -24.09 12.22
CA GLY A 320 19.91 -23.37 13.48
C GLY A 320 19.15 -22.06 13.34
N LEU A 321 18.85 -21.46 14.49
CA LEU A 321 18.31 -20.08 14.58
C LEU A 321 19.26 -19.24 15.43
N ALA A 322 19.55 -18.04 14.95
CA ALA A 322 20.22 -16.98 15.70
C ALA A 322 19.23 -15.82 15.90
N VAL A 323 19.21 -15.24 17.07
CA VAL A 323 18.39 -14.04 17.31
C VAL A 323 19.26 -12.81 17.01
N GLU A 324 18.76 -11.91 16.20
CA GLU A 324 19.44 -10.63 15.94
C GLU A 324 19.63 -9.87 17.26
N ALA A 325 20.86 -9.48 17.54
CA ALA A 325 21.13 -8.67 18.71
C ALA A 325 20.63 -7.23 18.47
N PRO A 326 19.92 -6.61 19.44
CA PRO A 326 19.52 -5.21 19.32
C PRO A 326 20.77 -4.33 19.12
N VAL A 327 20.76 -3.49 18.10
CA VAL A 327 21.85 -2.55 17.86
C VAL A 327 21.69 -1.37 18.81
N PRO A 328 22.66 -1.07 19.70
CA PRO A 328 22.58 0.10 20.57
C PRO A 328 22.41 1.38 19.75
N GLY A 329 21.37 2.15 20.02
CA GLY A 329 21.06 3.38 19.30
C GLY A 329 20.21 3.20 18.04
N ASP A 330 19.74 2.00 17.76
CA ASP A 330 18.76 1.76 16.69
C ASP A 330 17.42 2.43 17.04
N PRO A 331 16.89 3.33 16.18
CA PRO A 331 15.59 3.96 16.41
C PRO A 331 14.46 2.97 16.63
N ALA A 332 14.53 1.76 16.05
CA ALA A 332 13.56 0.70 16.24
C ALA A 332 13.42 0.19 17.69
N LEU A 333 14.40 0.49 18.56
CA LEU A 333 14.32 0.17 19.99
C LEU A 333 13.62 1.24 20.83
N LEU A 334 13.17 2.33 20.21
CA LEU A 334 12.49 3.43 20.90
C LEU A 334 10.95 3.33 20.81
N TYR A 335 10.43 2.27 20.20
CA TYR A 335 8.98 2.05 19.99
C TYR A 335 8.51 0.69 20.45
#